data_d9b3f9819aaac08f76daef2cfa172556
#
_entry.id   d9b3f9819aaac08f76daef2cfa172556
#
_cell.length_a   1.000
_cell.length_b   1.000
_cell.length_c   1.000
_cell.angle_alpha   90.00
_cell.angle_beta   90.00
_cell.angle_gamma   90.00
#
_symmetry.space_group_name_H-M   'P 1'
#
loop_
_entity.id
_entity.type
_entity.pdbx_description
1 polymer ?
#
loop_
_entity_poly.entity_id
_entity_poly.type
_entity_poly.pdbx_seq_one_letter_code
_entity_poly.pdbx_strand_id
1 'polypeptide(L)'
;MNSFRKAVEARDPDAMAATLAENVVFRSPVAFKPYPGKAITSAILRGVLRVFEDFRYVRELSGGEGRDHALVFEARIGDTRVEGCDFLHFDDDGLIDEFTVMVRPLSAAQALSEAMAAQFERIQREALN
;
A
#
# COMPACT_ATOMS: atom_id res chain seq x y z
N MET A 1 5.73 -15.21 -7.26
CA MET A 1 4.81 -14.18 -6.75
C MET A 1 5.14 -13.89 -5.29
N ASN A 2 5.27 -12.63 -4.93
CA ASN A 2 5.63 -12.31 -3.55
C ASN A 2 4.46 -12.48 -2.58
N SER A 3 4.79 -12.63 -1.31
CA SER A 3 3.80 -12.87 -0.25
C SER A 3 2.85 -11.70 -0.05
N PHE A 4 3.33 -10.47 -0.25
CA PHE A 4 2.49 -9.28 -0.14
C PHE A 4 1.38 -9.29 -1.20
N ARG A 5 1.73 -9.55 -2.45
CA ARG A 5 0.75 -9.61 -3.54
C ARG A 5 -0.32 -10.67 -3.28
N LYS A 6 0.10 -11.84 -2.80
CA LYS A 6 -0.83 -12.92 -2.45
C LYS A 6 -1.82 -12.48 -1.38
N ALA A 7 -1.32 -11.78 -0.34
CA ALA A 7 -2.15 -11.30 0.75
C ALA A 7 -3.18 -10.26 0.27
N VAL A 8 -2.76 -9.34 -0.61
CA VAL A 8 -3.66 -8.34 -1.19
C VAL A 8 -4.73 -8.99 -2.06
N GLU A 9 -4.35 -9.94 -2.90
CA GLU A 9 -5.29 -10.64 -3.78
C GLU A 9 -6.29 -11.47 -2.98
N ALA A 10 -5.87 -11.98 -1.83
CA ALA A 10 -6.77 -12.68 -0.90
C ALA A 10 -7.58 -11.72 -0.02
N ARG A 11 -7.32 -10.41 -0.09
CA ARG A 11 -7.92 -9.37 0.74
C ARG A 11 -7.81 -9.70 2.23
N ASP A 12 -6.62 -10.14 2.63
CA ASP A 12 -6.33 -10.59 3.99
C ASP A 12 -5.41 -9.58 4.69
N PRO A 13 -5.98 -8.65 5.51
CA PRO A 13 -5.17 -7.61 6.16
C PRO A 13 -4.11 -8.17 7.12
N ASP A 14 -4.41 -9.26 7.81
CA ASP A 14 -3.45 -9.87 8.74
C ASP A 14 -2.25 -10.46 7.99
N ALA A 15 -2.51 -11.12 6.86
CA ALA A 15 -1.44 -11.64 6.02
C ALA A 15 -0.60 -10.51 5.41
N MET A 16 -1.25 -9.39 5.04
CA MET A 16 -0.54 -8.19 4.55
C MET A 16 0.39 -7.65 5.64
N ALA A 17 -0.12 -7.49 6.85
CA ALA A 17 0.66 -7.00 7.99
C ALA A 17 1.86 -7.93 8.29
N ALA A 18 1.68 -9.22 8.17
CA ALA A 18 2.74 -10.20 8.44
C ALA A 18 3.93 -10.08 7.48
N THR A 19 3.76 -9.43 6.32
CA THR A 19 4.86 -9.21 5.36
C THR A 19 5.73 -8.00 5.70
N LEU A 20 5.30 -7.16 6.65
CA LEU A 20 5.99 -5.90 6.97
C LEU A 20 7.01 -6.07 8.08
N ALA A 21 8.17 -5.43 7.91
CA ALA A 21 9.16 -5.32 8.99
C ALA A 21 8.65 -4.35 10.05
N GLU A 22 9.07 -4.53 11.31
CA GLU A 22 8.69 -3.62 12.40
C GLU A 22 9.11 -2.18 12.11
N ASN A 23 10.25 -2.00 11.43
CA ASN A 23 10.80 -0.69 11.10
C ASN A 23 10.45 -0.21 9.69
N VAL A 24 9.41 -0.77 9.07
CA VAL A 24 8.99 -0.36 7.73
C VAL A 24 8.71 1.14 7.67
N VAL A 25 9.08 1.76 6.55
CA VAL A 25 8.75 3.16 6.26
C VAL A 25 7.81 3.18 5.07
N PHE A 26 6.64 3.77 5.27
CA PHE A 26 5.63 3.89 4.23
C PHE A 26 5.59 5.31 3.68
N ARG A 27 5.65 5.44 2.35
CA ARG A 27 5.54 6.72 1.64
C ARG A 27 4.28 6.74 0.81
N SER A 28 3.36 7.61 1.21
CA SER A 28 2.05 7.76 0.58
C SER A 28 2.13 8.55 -0.73
N PRO A 29 1.27 8.27 -1.71
CA PRO A 29 1.20 9.06 -2.93
C PRO A 29 0.56 10.45 -2.73
N VAL A 30 -0.05 10.70 -1.57
CA VAL A 30 -0.80 11.94 -1.31
C VAL A 30 -0.25 12.76 -0.14
N ALA A 31 0.78 12.27 0.54
CA ALA A 31 1.43 12.98 1.63
C ALA A 31 2.94 12.83 1.51
N PHE A 32 3.67 13.93 1.61
CA PHE A 32 5.13 13.89 1.45
C PHE A 32 5.83 13.26 2.65
N LYS A 33 5.36 13.55 3.86
CA LYS A 33 5.99 13.07 5.09
C LYS A 33 5.80 11.56 5.24
N PRO A 34 6.89 10.79 5.43
CA PRO A 34 6.77 9.33 5.57
C PRO A 34 6.10 8.92 6.89
N TYR A 35 5.50 7.74 6.87
CA TYR A 35 4.92 7.12 8.06
C TYR A 35 5.83 5.99 8.52
N PRO A 36 6.46 6.11 9.70
CA PRO A 36 7.34 5.06 10.19
C PRO A 36 6.61 4.01 11.02
N GLY A 37 6.93 2.75 10.77
CA GLY A 37 6.50 1.65 11.62
C GLY A 37 5.37 0.80 11.07
N LYS A 38 5.36 -0.45 11.53
CA LYS A 38 4.43 -1.49 11.08
C LYS A 38 2.97 -1.17 11.48
N ALA A 39 2.75 -0.63 12.69
CA ALA A 39 1.40 -0.38 13.17
C ALA A 39 0.64 0.60 12.28
N ILE A 40 1.24 1.77 12.01
CA ILE A 40 0.58 2.78 11.16
C ILE A 40 0.50 2.31 9.70
N THR A 41 1.53 1.64 9.20
CA THR A 41 1.52 1.12 7.84
C THR A 41 0.41 0.09 7.64
N SER A 42 0.26 -0.86 8.58
CA SER A 42 -0.81 -1.85 8.53
C SER A 42 -2.19 -1.19 8.54
N ALA A 43 -2.38 -0.18 9.37
CA ALA A 43 -3.65 0.55 9.46
C ALA A 43 -3.95 1.32 8.16
N ILE A 44 -2.95 1.94 7.55
CA ILE A 44 -3.10 2.62 6.25
C ILE A 44 -3.50 1.61 5.17
N LEU A 45 -2.88 0.45 5.13
CA LEU A 45 -3.20 -0.58 4.14
C LEU A 45 -4.62 -1.11 4.31
N ARG A 46 -5.13 -1.24 5.54
CA ARG A 46 -6.53 -1.56 5.78
C ARG A 46 -7.45 -0.47 5.22
N GLY A 47 -7.09 0.80 5.42
CA GLY A 47 -7.81 1.93 4.84
C GLY A 47 -7.87 1.87 3.33
N VAL A 48 -6.75 1.52 2.70
CA VAL A 48 -6.66 1.37 1.24
C VAL A 48 -7.60 0.27 0.75
N LEU A 49 -7.69 -0.86 1.43
CA LEU A 49 -8.61 -1.93 1.06
C LEU A 49 -10.06 -1.49 1.13
N ARG A 50 -10.41 -0.58 2.04
CA ARG A 50 -11.77 -0.03 2.15
C ARG A 50 -12.09 1.00 1.08
N VAL A 51 -11.06 1.65 0.53
CA VAL A 51 -11.21 2.76 -0.41
C VAL A 51 -11.21 2.30 -1.86
N PHE A 52 -10.25 1.45 -2.23
CA PHE A 52 -10.14 0.99 -3.61
C PHE A 52 -11.21 -0.04 -3.97
N GLU A 53 -11.83 0.16 -5.15
CA GLU A 53 -12.79 -0.76 -5.72
C GLU A 53 -12.18 -1.39 -6.98
N ASP A 54 -12.53 -2.63 -7.26
CA ASP A 54 -12.04 -3.37 -8.45
C ASP A 54 -10.51 -3.39 -8.55
N PHE A 55 -9.84 -3.49 -7.41
CA PHE A 55 -8.38 -3.49 -7.33
C PHE A 55 -7.80 -4.76 -7.95
N ARG A 56 -6.80 -4.60 -8.82
CA ARG A 56 -6.08 -5.73 -9.40
C ARG A 56 -4.65 -5.33 -9.76
N TYR A 57 -3.73 -6.25 -9.57
CA TYR A 57 -2.36 -6.09 -10.07
C TYR A 57 -2.32 -6.50 -11.53
N VAL A 58 -1.69 -5.68 -12.38
CA VAL A 58 -1.61 -5.91 -13.82
C VAL A 58 -0.18 -6.15 -14.31
N ARG A 59 0.82 -5.86 -13.46
CA ARG A 59 2.21 -6.04 -13.84
C ARG A 59 3.08 -6.16 -12.60
N GLU A 60 4.06 -7.05 -12.65
CA GLU A 60 5.02 -7.22 -11.58
C GLU A 60 6.43 -7.22 -12.16
N LEU A 61 7.31 -6.42 -11.58
CA LEU A 61 8.72 -6.32 -11.94
C LEU A 61 9.55 -6.59 -10.69
N SER A 62 10.69 -7.25 -10.85
CA SER A 62 11.62 -7.46 -9.74
C SER A 62 13.04 -7.18 -10.17
N GLY A 63 13.86 -6.73 -9.22
CA GLY A 63 15.28 -6.41 -9.43
C GLY A 63 16.04 -6.52 -8.13
N GLY A 64 17.29 -6.03 -8.11
CA GLY A 64 18.11 -6.06 -6.90
C GLY A 64 18.25 -7.43 -6.29
N GLU A 65 18.46 -8.45 -7.11
CA GLU A 65 18.55 -9.85 -6.67
C GLU A 65 17.30 -10.33 -5.93
N GLY A 66 16.13 -9.83 -6.36
CA GLY A 66 14.84 -10.20 -5.76
C GLY A 66 14.46 -9.37 -4.56
N ARG A 67 15.25 -8.36 -4.20
CA ARG A 67 14.94 -7.50 -3.05
C ARG A 67 14.01 -6.35 -3.38
N ASP A 68 13.94 -5.94 -4.64
CA ASP A 68 13.09 -4.84 -5.08
C ASP A 68 11.98 -5.35 -5.98
N HIS A 69 10.76 -4.92 -5.69
CA HIS A 69 9.59 -5.29 -6.46
C HIS A 69 8.77 -4.05 -6.79
N ALA A 70 8.24 -4.00 -8.02
CA ALA A 70 7.29 -2.99 -8.42
C ALA A 70 6.02 -3.71 -8.86
N LEU A 71 4.91 -3.43 -8.19
CA LEU A 71 3.61 -4.03 -8.47
C LEU A 71 2.68 -2.95 -9.01
N VAL A 72 2.44 -2.99 -10.31
CA VAL A 72 1.55 -2.03 -10.97
C VAL A 72 0.10 -2.50 -10.80
N PHE A 73 -0.77 -1.60 -10.37
CA PHE A 73 -2.18 -1.92 -10.14
C PHE A 73 -3.11 -0.96 -10.85
N GLU A 74 -4.33 -1.42 -11.05
CA GLU A 74 -5.46 -0.63 -11.49
C GLU A 74 -6.59 -0.79 -10.48
N ALA A 75 -7.34 0.29 -10.28
CA ALA A 75 -8.48 0.31 -9.38
C ALA A 75 -9.40 1.46 -9.76
N ARG A 76 -10.45 1.68 -8.96
CA ARG A 76 -11.27 2.88 -9.06
C ARG A 76 -11.68 3.35 -7.65
N ILE A 77 -12.01 4.62 -7.58
CA ILE A 77 -12.62 5.23 -6.38
C ILE A 77 -13.88 5.92 -6.91
N GLY A 78 -15.05 5.32 -6.66
CA GLY A 78 -16.28 5.77 -7.33
C GLY A 78 -16.12 5.64 -8.84
N ASP A 79 -16.29 6.74 -9.56
CA ASP A 79 -16.12 6.76 -11.02
C ASP A 79 -14.71 7.12 -11.47
N THR A 80 -13.82 7.42 -10.53
CA THR A 80 -12.44 7.83 -10.86
C THR A 80 -11.54 6.62 -11.01
N ARG A 81 -10.95 6.46 -12.18
CA ARG A 81 -9.98 5.39 -12.44
C ARG A 81 -8.62 5.74 -11.87
N VAL A 82 -7.97 4.74 -11.26
CA VAL A 82 -6.68 4.89 -10.62
C VAL A 82 -5.70 3.88 -11.22
N GLU A 83 -4.52 4.38 -11.59
CA GLU A 83 -3.38 3.51 -11.89
C GLU A 83 -2.28 3.83 -10.89
N GLY A 84 -1.64 2.81 -10.34
CA GLY A 84 -0.60 3.03 -9.36
C GLY A 84 0.46 1.96 -9.38
N CYS A 85 1.47 2.18 -8.55
CA CYS A 85 2.56 1.23 -8.40
C CYS A 85 3.00 1.20 -6.94
N ASP A 86 3.08 -0.02 -6.40
CA ASP A 86 3.68 -0.29 -5.10
C ASP A 86 5.14 -0.64 -5.32
N PHE A 87 6.05 0.17 -4.78
CA PHE A 87 7.48 -0.14 -4.76
C PHE A 87 7.83 -0.71 -3.40
N LEU A 88 8.30 -1.94 -3.39
CA LEU A 88 8.61 -2.69 -2.17
C LEU A 88 10.08 -3.03 -2.13
N HIS A 89 10.72 -2.80 -0.96
CA HIS A 89 12.06 -3.30 -0.71
C HIS A 89 11.99 -4.32 0.43
N PHE A 90 12.61 -5.48 0.23
CA PHE A 90 12.63 -6.57 1.22
C PHE A 90 13.99 -6.61 1.90
N ASP A 91 13.98 -6.72 3.23
CA ASP A 91 15.19 -6.84 4.03
C ASP A 91 15.77 -8.28 3.99
N ASP A 92 16.82 -8.51 4.77
CA ASP A 92 17.48 -9.81 4.80
C ASP A 92 16.60 -10.94 5.35
N ASP A 93 15.58 -10.59 6.12
CA ASP A 93 14.60 -11.54 6.68
C ASP A 93 13.42 -11.79 5.75
N GLY A 94 13.40 -11.15 4.57
CA GLY A 94 12.32 -11.29 3.62
C GLY A 94 11.08 -10.46 3.98
N LEU A 95 11.23 -9.46 4.86
CA LEU A 95 10.17 -8.56 5.26
C LEU A 95 10.31 -7.21 4.56
N ILE A 96 9.20 -6.52 4.34
CA ILE A 96 9.20 -5.24 3.65
C ILE A 96 9.65 -4.15 4.64
N ASP A 97 10.77 -3.49 4.34
CA ASP A 97 11.27 -2.38 5.15
C ASP A 97 11.08 -1.02 4.49
N GLU A 98 10.80 -0.96 3.19
CA GLU A 98 10.41 0.26 2.49
C GLU A 98 9.21 -0.02 1.59
N PHE A 99 8.22 0.84 1.65
CA PHE A 99 6.98 0.70 0.91
C PHE A 99 6.57 2.07 0.39
N THR A 100 6.71 2.29 -0.92
CA THR A 100 6.37 3.57 -1.56
C THR A 100 5.29 3.35 -2.60
N VAL A 101 4.25 4.17 -2.56
CA VAL A 101 3.14 4.09 -3.52
C VAL A 101 3.10 5.36 -4.36
N MET A 102 2.99 5.19 -5.67
CA MET A 102 2.78 6.29 -6.61
C MET A 102 1.48 6.03 -7.37
N VAL A 103 0.71 7.07 -7.66
CA VAL A 103 -0.55 6.95 -8.41
C VAL A 103 -0.66 8.01 -9.49
N ARG A 104 -1.43 7.69 -10.51
CA ARG A 104 -1.79 8.62 -11.59
C ARG A 104 -3.25 8.38 -11.99
N PRO A 105 -3.92 9.33 -12.69
CA PRO A 105 -3.52 10.71 -12.95
C PRO A 105 -3.79 11.61 -11.73
N LEU A 106 -3.63 12.92 -11.88
CA LEU A 106 -3.85 13.87 -10.77
C LEU A 106 -5.24 13.72 -10.15
N SER A 107 -6.28 13.54 -10.96
CA SER A 107 -7.65 13.34 -10.46
C SER A 107 -7.75 12.11 -9.54
N ALA A 108 -7.01 11.04 -9.84
CA ALA A 108 -6.97 9.86 -9.00
C ALA A 108 -6.26 10.14 -7.67
N ALA A 109 -5.15 10.87 -7.71
CA ALA A 109 -4.45 11.28 -6.48
C ALA A 109 -5.33 12.16 -5.60
N GLN A 110 -6.10 13.07 -6.20
CA GLN A 110 -7.05 13.91 -5.47
C GLN A 110 -8.18 13.09 -4.84
N ALA A 111 -8.77 12.18 -5.60
CA ALA A 111 -9.83 11.30 -5.08
C ALA A 111 -9.31 10.41 -3.95
N LEU A 112 -8.10 9.89 -4.09
CA LEU A 112 -7.47 9.07 -3.06
C LEU A 112 -7.20 9.90 -1.81
N SER A 113 -6.69 11.12 -1.96
CA SER A 113 -6.43 12.02 -0.85
C SER A 113 -7.70 12.29 -0.03
N GLU A 114 -8.81 12.60 -0.70
CA GLU A 114 -10.09 12.84 -0.05
C GLU A 114 -10.62 11.58 0.66
N ALA A 115 -10.57 10.43 -0.01
CA ALA A 115 -11.07 9.18 0.54
C ALA A 115 -10.25 8.73 1.74
N MET A 116 -8.92 8.88 1.68
CA MET A 116 -8.05 8.52 2.80
C MET A 116 -8.18 9.49 3.97
N ALA A 117 -8.40 10.78 3.70
CA ALA A 117 -8.67 11.75 4.76
C ALA A 117 -9.92 11.37 5.56
N ALA A 118 -10.96 10.89 4.87
CA ALA A 118 -12.18 10.41 5.53
C ALA A 118 -11.95 9.16 6.37
N GLN A 119 -10.89 8.38 6.09
CA GLN A 119 -10.52 7.17 6.84
C GLN A 119 -9.52 7.47 7.98
N PHE A 120 -8.92 8.65 8.01
CA PHE A 120 -7.72 8.90 8.81
C PHE A 120 -7.93 8.72 10.31
N GLU A 121 -9.06 9.16 10.83
CA GLU A 121 -9.39 8.99 12.25
C GLU A 121 -9.45 7.49 12.63
N ARG A 122 -10.11 6.70 11.78
CA ARG A 122 -10.18 5.24 11.96
C ARG A 122 -8.81 4.59 11.85
N ILE A 123 -7.98 5.04 10.87
CA ILE A 123 -6.62 4.55 10.68
C ILE A 123 -5.79 4.80 11.95
N GLN A 124 -5.88 5.99 12.52
CA GLN A 124 -5.16 6.31 13.75
C GLN A 124 -5.59 5.41 14.91
N ARG A 125 -6.88 5.15 15.06
CA ARG A 125 -7.38 4.24 16.09
C ARG A 125 -6.87 2.82 15.89
N GLU A 126 -6.90 2.33 14.66
CA GLU A 126 -6.43 0.98 14.34
C GLU A 126 -4.92 0.83 14.58
N ALA A 127 -4.14 1.89 14.35
CA ALA A 127 -2.70 1.88 14.60
C ALA A 127 -2.34 1.78 16.08
N LEU A 128 -3.24 2.24 16.97
CA LEU A 128 -3.02 2.18 18.42
C LEU A 128 -3.43 0.83 19.03
N ASN A 129 -4.15 0.03 18.30
CA ASN A 129 -4.60 -1.28 18.73
C ASN A 129 -3.71 -2.37 18.12
#